data_ee7f8d55882c1d383fed8458aa8372aa
#
_entry.id   ee7f8d55882c1d383fed8458aa8372aa
#
_cell.length_a   1.000
_cell.length_b   1.000
_cell.length_c   1.000
_cell.angle_alpha   90.00
_cell.angle_beta   90.00
_cell.angle_gamma   90.00
#
_symmetry.space_group_name_H-M   'P 1'
#
loop_
_entity.id
_entity.type
_entity.pdbx_description
1 polymer ?
#
loop_
_entity_poly.entity_id
_entity_poly.type
_entity_poly.pdbx_seq_one_letter_code
_entity_poly.pdbx_strand_id
1 'polypeptide(L)'
;MSSHGNTFGKKFCVTTFGESHGVALGCVIDGCPAGIKLTKEMIQAALNRRRPGASVTGQVSASVTARKEADEVEILSGVFEDLTTGTPIALEVRNTSQHSGDYGNLDFTFRPGHADFTYDIKYKGNRDYRGGGRSSGRETLARVAAGAVA
;
A
#
# COMPACT_ATOMS: atom_id res chain seq x y z
N MET A 1 10.62 -8.71 22.55
CA MET A 1 9.33 -8.69 21.81
C MET A 1 9.64 -8.32 20.39
N SER A 2 9.34 -9.18 19.41
CA SER A 2 9.50 -8.82 17.99
C SER A 2 8.48 -7.72 17.67
N SER A 3 8.95 -6.52 17.39
CA SER A 3 8.09 -5.46 16.87
C SER A 3 7.54 -5.94 15.52
N HIS A 4 6.24 -6.13 15.42
CA HIS A 4 5.58 -6.45 14.17
C HIS A 4 5.65 -5.19 13.29
N GLY A 5 6.70 -5.06 12.47
CA GLY A 5 6.99 -3.86 11.68
C GLY A 5 5.94 -3.49 10.61
N ASN A 6 4.86 -4.28 10.49
CA ASN A 6 3.76 -4.05 9.56
C ASN A 6 2.48 -3.52 10.23
N THR A 7 2.47 -3.46 11.56
CA THR A 7 1.34 -2.95 12.35
C THR A 7 1.77 -1.75 13.18
N PHE A 8 0.98 -0.70 13.18
CA PHE A 8 1.21 0.51 13.96
C PHE A 8 -0.12 1.08 14.48
N GLY A 9 -0.03 1.97 15.48
CA GLY A 9 -1.18 2.52 16.19
C GLY A 9 -1.45 1.81 17.54
N LYS A 10 -2.35 2.37 18.34
CA LYS A 10 -2.77 1.81 19.63
C LYS A 10 -4.28 1.68 19.74
N LYS A 11 -5.04 2.75 19.49
CA LYS A 11 -6.50 2.75 19.48
C LYS A 11 -7.05 2.60 18.09
N PHE A 12 -6.46 3.28 17.13
CA PHE A 12 -6.65 3.11 15.71
C PHE A 12 -5.40 2.38 15.21
N CYS A 13 -5.54 1.10 14.90
CA CYS A 13 -4.45 0.23 14.50
C CYS A 13 -4.52 -0.07 13.02
N VAL A 14 -3.37 -0.01 12.34
CA VAL A 14 -3.28 -0.31 10.93
C VAL A 14 -2.24 -1.39 10.71
N THR A 15 -2.63 -2.46 10.05
CA THR A 15 -1.72 -3.50 9.55
C THR A 15 -1.69 -3.43 8.03
N THR A 16 -0.52 -3.15 7.45
CA THR A 16 -0.34 -3.16 5.98
C THR A 16 0.14 -4.52 5.50
N PHE A 17 -0.28 -4.94 4.32
CA PHE A 17 0.10 -6.20 3.69
C PHE A 17 0.32 -6.05 2.19
N GLY A 18 0.86 -7.09 1.58
CA GLY A 18 1.11 -7.20 0.14
C GLY A 18 2.46 -6.65 -0.31
N GLU A 19 2.89 -7.03 -1.48
CA GLU A 19 4.15 -6.66 -2.13
C GLU A 19 3.87 -5.94 -3.46
N SER A 20 4.82 -5.10 -3.90
CA SER A 20 4.64 -4.27 -5.10
C SER A 20 4.38 -5.07 -6.39
N HIS A 21 4.86 -6.30 -6.47
CA HIS A 21 4.65 -7.24 -7.57
C HIS A 21 3.88 -8.50 -7.14
N GLY A 22 3.31 -8.51 -5.94
CA GLY A 22 2.34 -9.50 -5.50
C GLY A 22 0.98 -9.28 -6.16
N VAL A 23 -0.02 -10.05 -5.77
CA VAL A 23 -1.39 -9.97 -6.31
C VAL A 23 -2.05 -8.64 -5.98
N ALA A 24 -1.86 -8.19 -4.74
CA ALA A 24 -2.48 -6.98 -4.21
C ALA A 24 -1.65 -6.36 -3.09
N LEU A 25 -1.96 -5.11 -2.78
CA LEU A 25 -1.54 -4.41 -1.55
C LEU A 25 -2.77 -3.93 -0.82
N GLY A 26 -2.68 -3.85 0.50
CA GLY A 26 -3.80 -3.36 1.27
C GLY A 26 -3.47 -3.10 2.73
N CYS A 27 -4.52 -2.84 3.48
CA CYS A 27 -4.43 -2.71 4.92
C CYS A 27 -5.69 -3.24 5.62
N VAL A 28 -5.50 -3.64 6.86
CA VAL A 28 -6.58 -3.87 7.81
C VAL A 28 -6.50 -2.79 8.88
N ILE A 29 -7.63 -2.15 9.13
CA ILE A 29 -7.77 -1.08 10.12
C ILE A 29 -8.68 -1.61 11.22
N ASP A 30 -8.23 -1.51 12.46
CA ASP A 30 -9.01 -1.85 13.65
C ASP A 30 -9.12 -0.64 14.58
N GLY A 31 -10.23 -0.53 15.29
CA GLY A 31 -10.50 0.57 16.21
C GLY A 31 -11.16 1.80 15.58
N CYS A 32 -11.68 1.70 14.35
CA CYS A 32 -12.54 2.73 13.78
C CYS A 32 -13.93 2.63 14.41
N PRO A 33 -14.50 3.72 14.99
CA PRO A 33 -15.84 3.70 15.58
C PRO A 33 -16.91 3.36 14.54
N ALA A 34 -18.04 2.80 14.99
CA ALA A 34 -19.21 2.58 14.15
C ALA A 34 -19.94 3.88 13.82
N GLY A 35 -20.66 3.90 12.69
CA GLY A 35 -21.56 5.00 12.29
C GLY A 35 -20.86 6.20 11.64
N ILE A 36 -19.60 6.08 11.26
CA ILE A 36 -18.89 7.12 10.51
C ILE A 36 -19.14 6.89 9.01
N LYS A 37 -19.48 7.97 8.29
CA LYS A 37 -19.66 7.90 6.84
C LYS A 37 -18.32 7.61 6.17
N LEU A 38 -18.27 6.53 5.41
CA LEU A 38 -17.09 6.09 4.68
C LEU A 38 -17.50 5.45 3.35
N THR A 39 -17.11 6.07 2.23
CA THR A 39 -17.37 5.54 0.90
C THR A 39 -16.08 5.20 0.17
N LYS A 40 -16.17 4.36 -0.85
CA LYS A 40 -15.05 4.03 -1.74
C LYS A 40 -14.45 5.30 -2.36
N GLU A 41 -15.28 6.24 -2.77
CA GLU A 41 -14.88 7.49 -3.43
C GLU A 41 -14.03 8.39 -2.52
N MET A 42 -14.32 8.42 -1.21
CA MET A 42 -13.54 9.18 -0.24
C MET A 42 -12.10 8.66 -0.17
N ILE A 43 -11.94 7.34 -0.08
CA ILE A 43 -10.63 6.70 -0.05
C ILE A 43 -9.94 6.85 -1.42
N GLN A 44 -10.67 6.66 -2.51
CA GLN A 44 -10.15 6.76 -3.86
C GLN A 44 -9.64 8.18 -4.17
N ALA A 45 -10.30 9.22 -3.67
CA ALA A 45 -9.85 10.60 -3.82
C ALA A 45 -8.46 10.82 -3.17
N ALA A 46 -8.21 10.23 -2.00
CA ALA A 46 -6.90 10.28 -1.35
C ALA A 46 -5.84 9.52 -2.16
N LEU A 47 -6.15 8.33 -2.66
CA LEU A 47 -5.26 7.55 -3.51
C LEU A 47 -4.94 8.25 -4.83
N ASN A 48 -5.91 8.92 -5.44
CA ASN A 48 -5.71 9.69 -6.67
C ASN A 48 -4.71 10.84 -6.48
N ARG A 49 -4.69 11.51 -5.32
CA ARG A 49 -3.69 12.53 -4.99
C ARG A 49 -2.27 11.97 -4.86
N ARG A 50 -2.15 10.70 -4.45
CA ARG A 50 -0.86 10.02 -4.32
C ARG A 50 -0.29 9.58 -5.66
N ARG A 51 -1.09 9.37 -6.69
CA ARG A 51 -0.62 8.81 -7.97
C ARG A 51 0.58 9.55 -8.52
N PRO A 52 1.60 8.84 -9.05
CA PRO A 52 2.67 9.46 -9.81
C PRO A 52 2.06 10.30 -10.95
N GLY A 53 2.49 11.56 -11.07
CA GLY A 53 1.95 12.50 -12.07
C GLY A 53 0.69 13.26 -11.64
N ALA A 54 0.08 12.96 -10.50
CA ALA A 54 -0.92 13.82 -9.90
C ALA A 54 -0.24 15.10 -9.39
N SER A 55 -0.35 16.18 -10.12
CA SER A 55 0.18 17.48 -9.71
C SER A 55 -0.94 18.33 -9.12
N VAL A 56 -0.73 18.85 -7.93
CA VAL A 56 -1.60 19.86 -7.32
C VAL A 56 -1.51 21.20 -8.08
N THR A 57 -0.44 21.41 -8.83
CA THR A 57 -0.15 22.67 -9.55
C THR A 57 -0.23 22.53 -11.08
N GLY A 58 -0.64 21.36 -11.61
CA GLY A 58 -0.71 21.13 -13.06
C GLY A 58 0.63 20.90 -13.76
N GLN A 59 1.77 20.98 -13.05
CA GLN A 59 3.09 20.69 -13.61
C GLN A 59 3.50 19.25 -13.28
N VAL A 60 3.66 18.41 -14.30
CA VAL A 60 4.21 17.06 -14.17
C VAL A 60 5.72 17.17 -14.02
N SER A 61 6.26 16.77 -12.87
CA SER A 61 7.71 16.72 -12.69
C SER A 61 8.33 15.67 -13.62
N ALA A 62 9.43 16.00 -14.27
CA ALA A 62 10.18 15.08 -15.15
C ALA A 62 10.73 13.83 -14.43
N SER A 63 10.69 13.81 -13.09
CA SER A 63 11.12 12.69 -12.24
C SER A 63 10.00 11.69 -11.89
N VAL A 64 8.82 11.88 -12.43
CA VAL A 64 7.67 11.01 -12.14
C VAL A 64 7.70 9.76 -13.03
N THR A 65 7.58 8.59 -12.42
CA THR A 65 7.47 7.32 -13.15
C THR A 65 6.24 7.31 -14.06
N ALA A 66 6.43 6.85 -15.32
CA ALA A 66 5.37 6.77 -16.33
C ALA A 66 4.30 5.68 -16.04
N ARG A 67 4.34 5.01 -14.88
CA ARG A 67 3.38 3.97 -14.51
C ARG A 67 1.99 4.56 -14.26
N LYS A 68 1.05 4.21 -15.14
CA LYS A 68 -0.38 4.49 -14.97
C LYS A 68 -1.06 3.25 -14.37
N GLU A 69 -1.00 3.10 -13.07
CA GLU A 69 -1.80 2.09 -12.37
C GLU A 69 -3.12 2.74 -11.92
N ALA A 70 -4.22 2.02 -12.06
CA ALA A 70 -5.53 2.55 -11.68
C ALA A 70 -5.65 2.78 -10.17
N ASP A 71 -4.89 2.02 -9.34
CA ASP A 71 -4.91 2.06 -7.87
C ASP A 71 -6.36 2.09 -7.33
N GLU A 72 -7.22 1.26 -7.94
CA GLU A 72 -8.62 1.20 -7.57
C GLU A 72 -8.77 0.45 -6.24
N VAL A 73 -9.32 1.13 -5.22
CA VAL A 73 -9.52 0.54 -3.91
C VAL A 73 -10.81 -0.27 -3.84
N GLU A 74 -10.74 -1.42 -3.18
CA GLU A 74 -11.91 -2.21 -2.79
C GLU A 74 -12.03 -2.20 -1.26
N ILE A 75 -13.26 -1.99 -0.74
CA ILE A 75 -13.58 -2.13 0.67
C ILE A 75 -14.15 -3.55 0.83
N LEU A 76 -13.42 -4.41 1.53
CA LEU A 76 -13.77 -5.82 1.68
C LEU A 76 -14.60 -6.10 2.95
N SER A 77 -14.50 -5.23 3.98
CA SER A 77 -15.22 -5.38 5.25
C SER A 77 -15.28 -4.07 6.02
N GLY A 78 -16.08 -4.06 7.09
CA GLY A 78 -16.11 -2.96 8.06
C GLY A 78 -16.97 -1.77 7.66
N VAL A 79 -17.65 -1.83 6.50
CA VAL A 79 -18.57 -0.79 6.01
C VAL A 79 -19.85 -1.44 5.49
N PHE A 80 -20.98 -0.88 5.84
CA PHE A 80 -22.31 -1.27 5.36
C PHE A 80 -23.16 -0.01 5.13
N GLU A 81 -23.78 0.10 3.96
CA GLU A 81 -24.58 1.28 3.56
C GLU A 81 -23.83 2.62 3.79
N ASP A 82 -22.58 2.67 3.36
CA ASP A 82 -21.68 3.82 3.50
C ASP A 82 -21.35 4.24 4.95
N LEU A 83 -21.67 3.40 5.93
CA LEU A 83 -21.34 3.65 7.34
C LEU A 83 -20.39 2.58 7.87
N THR A 84 -19.43 2.99 8.66
CA THR A 84 -18.54 2.05 9.37
C THR A 84 -19.33 1.23 10.38
N THR A 85 -19.02 -0.07 10.49
CA THR A 85 -19.71 -1.00 11.39
C THR A 85 -19.07 -1.13 12.76
N GLY A 86 -17.85 -0.55 12.96
CA GLY A 86 -17.04 -0.75 14.15
C GLY A 86 -16.24 -2.05 14.15
N THR A 87 -16.40 -2.89 13.13
CA THR A 87 -15.57 -4.08 12.91
C THR A 87 -14.35 -3.73 12.07
N PRO A 88 -13.32 -4.59 11.96
CA PRO A 88 -12.14 -4.30 11.16
C PRO A 88 -12.49 -3.96 9.70
N ILE A 89 -11.92 -2.85 9.21
CA ILE A 89 -12.05 -2.40 7.83
C ILE A 89 -10.88 -2.96 7.05
N ALA A 90 -11.16 -3.79 6.04
CA ALA A 90 -10.16 -4.30 5.13
C ALA A 90 -10.24 -3.57 3.78
N LEU A 91 -9.10 -3.02 3.35
CA LEU A 91 -8.95 -2.31 2.09
C LEU A 91 -7.92 -3.03 1.22
N GLU A 92 -8.24 -3.22 -0.05
CA GLU A 92 -7.36 -3.86 -1.03
C GLU A 92 -7.24 -3.02 -2.31
N VAL A 93 -6.06 -3.03 -2.92
CA VAL A 93 -5.81 -2.54 -4.28
C VAL A 93 -5.05 -3.60 -5.05
N ARG A 94 -5.64 -4.09 -6.14
CA ARG A 94 -5.02 -5.10 -7.00
C ARG A 94 -3.91 -4.52 -7.86
N ASN A 95 -2.84 -5.29 -8.00
CA ASN A 95 -1.76 -4.97 -8.92
C ASN A 95 -2.15 -5.43 -10.34
N THR A 96 -2.33 -4.51 -11.28
CA THR A 96 -2.76 -4.79 -12.65
C THR A 96 -1.64 -4.71 -13.69
N SER A 97 -0.51 -4.10 -13.36
CA SER A 97 0.58 -3.79 -14.30
C SER A 97 1.92 -4.34 -13.83
N GLN A 98 1.98 -5.67 -13.62
CA GLN A 98 3.21 -6.33 -13.18
C GLN A 98 4.03 -6.77 -14.39
N HIS A 99 5.18 -6.14 -14.63
CA HIS A 99 6.21 -6.66 -15.53
C HIS A 99 7.28 -7.38 -14.70
N SER A 100 7.03 -8.63 -14.34
CA SER A 100 7.95 -9.44 -13.52
C SER A 100 9.21 -9.89 -14.28
N GLY A 101 9.25 -9.75 -15.61
CA GLY A 101 10.40 -10.16 -16.44
C GLY A 101 11.67 -9.33 -16.27
N ASP A 102 11.56 -8.11 -15.77
CA ASP A 102 12.68 -7.15 -15.71
C ASP A 102 13.59 -7.31 -14.47
N TYR A 103 13.28 -8.25 -13.57
CA TYR A 103 13.90 -8.31 -12.25
C TYR A 103 14.75 -9.56 -11.98
N GLY A 104 15.00 -10.41 -12.99
CA GLY A 104 15.72 -11.68 -12.83
C GLY A 104 17.12 -11.56 -12.24
N ASN A 105 17.79 -10.41 -12.41
CA ASN A 105 19.13 -10.17 -11.86
C ASN A 105 19.12 -9.64 -10.41
N LEU A 106 17.96 -9.30 -9.85
CA LEU A 106 17.83 -8.69 -8.52
C LEU A 106 17.69 -9.71 -7.39
N ASP A 107 17.61 -10.99 -7.73
CA ASP A 107 17.60 -12.07 -6.75
C ASP A 107 18.91 -12.10 -5.94
N PHE A 108 20.04 -11.85 -6.60
CA PHE A 108 21.39 -11.91 -6.00
C PHE A 108 22.06 -10.55 -5.82
N THR A 109 21.43 -9.45 -6.24
CA THR A 109 22.01 -8.11 -6.17
C THR A 109 21.11 -7.16 -5.39
N PHE A 110 21.75 -6.24 -4.66
CA PHE A 110 21.02 -5.23 -3.89
C PHE A 110 21.16 -3.87 -4.57
N ARG A 111 20.02 -3.21 -4.77
CA ARG A 111 20.00 -1.89 -5.42
C ARG A 111 20.43 -0.80 -4.45
N PRO A 112 21.36 0.09 -4.86
CA PRO A 112 21.66 1.29 -4.09
C PRO A 112 20.43 2.17 -3.86
N GLY A 113 20.26 2.71 -2.65
CA GLY A 113 19.12 3.54 -2.31
C GLY A 113 17.80 2.79 -2.03
N HIS A 114 17.79 1.44 -2.12
CA HIS A 114 16.69 0.58 -1.73
C HIS A 114 17.00 -0.19 -0.45
N ALA A 115 15.96 -0.66 0.24
CA ALA A 115 16.11 -1.47 1.45
C ALA A 115 16.28 -2.98 1.14
N ASP A 116 16.76 -3.34 -0.04
CA ASP A 116 16.89 -4.73 -0.48
C ASP A 116 17.76 -5.54 0.48
N PHE A 117 18.95 -5.03 0.81
CA PHE A 117 19.88 -5.68 1.74
C PHE A 117 19.28 -5.86 3.15
N THR A 118 18.68 -4.80 3.69
CA THR A 118 18.11 -4.83 5.04
C THR A 118 16.91 -5.78 5.14
N TYR A 119 16.10 -5.87 4.10
CA TYR A 119 14.99 -6.83 4.03
C TYR A 119 15.48 -8.26 3.84
N ASP A 120 16.54 -8.45 3.05
CA ASP A 120 17.16 -9.75 2.89
C ASP A 120 17.66 -10.31 4.22
N ILE A 121 18.40 -9.51 4.98
CA ILE A 121 18.87 -9.88 6.32
C ILE A 121 17.68 -10.11 7.28
N LYS A 122 16.70 -9.19 7.31
CA LYS A 122 15.54 -9.28 8.20
C LYS A 122 14.73 -10.56 7.98
N TYR A 123 14.54 -10.96 6.74
CA TYR A 123 13.72 -12.10 6.35
C TYR A 123 14.52 -13.33 5.95
N LYS A 124 15.83 -13.35 6.25
CA LYS A 124 16.73 -14.51 6.03
C LYS A 124 16.72 -15.00 4.59
N GLY A 125 16.81 -14.07 3.63
CA GLY A 125 16.77 -14.35 2.20
C GLY A 125 15.38 -14.58 1.61
N ASN A 126 14.32 -14.68 2.43
CA ASN A 126 12.94 -14.94 1.96
C ASN A 126 12.21 -13.63 1.68
N ARG A 127 12.71 -12.81 0.76
CA ARG A 127 12.07 -11.58 0.31
C ARG A 127 11.51 -11.73 -1.10
N ASP A 128 10.44 -11.04 -1.42
CA ASP A 128 10.07 -10.83 -2.82
C ASP A 128 10.99 -9.76 -3.40
N TYR A 129 11.93 -10.16 -4.27
CA TYR A 129 12.89 -9.25 -4.89
C TYR A 129 12.28 -8.43 -6.03
N ARG A 130 11.13 -8.85 -6.57
CA ARG A 130 10.46 -8.20 -7.70
C ARG A 130 9.99 -6.80 -7.31
N GLY A 131 10.48 -5.78 -8.02
CA GLY A 131 10.13 -4.39 -7.77
C GLY A 131 10.40 -3.87 -6.35
N GLY A 132 11.18 -4.62 -5.55
CA GLY A 132 11.49 -4.30 -4.16
C GLY A 132 10.50 -4.82 -3.13
N GLY A 133 9.48 -5.57 -3.54
CA GLY A 133 8.52 -6.20 -2.63
C GLY A 133 7.92 -5.21 -1.63
N ARG A 134 8.07 -5.50 -0.33
CA ARG A 134 7.65 -4.62 0.77
C ARG A 134 8.51 -3.34 0.93
N SER A 135 9.72 -3.30 0.37
CA SER A 135 10.57 -2.09 0.42
C SER A 135 10.21 -1.07 -0.66
N SER A 136 9.30 -1.40 -1.55
CA SER A 136 8.84 -0.52 -2.62
C SER A 136 8.07 0.70 -2.08
N GLY A 137 8.26 1.87 -2.71
CA GLY A 137 7.44 3.06 -2.43
C GLY A 137 5.94 2.85 -2.70
N ARG A 138 5.57 1.81 -3.44
CA ARG A 138 4.17 1.42 -3.66
C ARG A 138 3.46 1.00 -2.36
N GLU A 139 4.20 0.52 -1.37
CA GLU A 139 3.64 0.15 -0.05
C GLU A 139 2.97 1.35 0.65
N THR A 140 3.36 2.57 0.33
CA THR A 140 2.71 3.78 0.87
C THR A 140 1.24 3.93 0.46
N LEU A 141 0.80 3.23 -0.59
CA LEU A 141 -0.60 3.18 -1.01
C LEU A 141 -1.52 2.71 0.13
N ALA A 142 -1.16 1.62 0.80
CA ALA A 142 -1.92 1.09 1.93
C ALA A 142 -1.98 2.09 3.11
N ARG A 143 -0.90 2.83 3.35
CA ARG A 143 -0.86 3.88 4.38
C ARG A 143 -1.74 5.07 4.04
N VAL A 144 -1.77 5.48 2.77
CA VAL A 144 -2.65 6.57 2.30
C VAL A 144 -4.11 6.16 2.36
N ALA A 145 -4.43 4.90 1.98
CA ALA A 145 -5.79 4.38 2.12
C ALA A 145 -6.25 4.36 3.58
N ALA A 146 -5.41 3.89 4.50
CA ALA A 146 -5.70 3.92 5.93
C ALA A 146 -5.83 5.34 6.48
N GLY A 147 -4.98 6.27 6.03
CA GLY A 147 -5.04 7.68 6.40
C GLY A 147 -6.29 8.41 5.89
N ALA A 148 -6.94 7.88 4.85
CA ALA A 148 -8.22 8.42 4.38
C ALA A 148 -9.40 8.01 5.29
N VAL A 149 -9.22 6.98 6.10
CA VAL A 149 -10.22 6.52 7.09
C VAL A 149 -10.02 7.22 8.44
N ALA A 150 -8.78 7.62 8.77
CA ALA A 150 -8.44 8.26 10.03
C ALA A 150 -8.87 9.73 10.08
#